data_7e48d5a53601cacac28dee5c1629b326
#
_entry.id   7e48d5a53601cacac28dee5c1629b326
#
_cell.length_a   1.000
_cell.length_b   1.000
_cell.length_c   1.000
_cell.angle_alpha   90.00
_cell.angle_beta   90.00
_cell.angle_gamma   90.00
#
_symmetry.space_group_name_H-M   'P 1'
#
loop_
_entity.id
_entity.type
_entity.pdbx_description
1 polymer ?
#
loop_
_entity_poly.entity_id
_entity_poly.type
_entity_poly.pdbx_seq_one_letter_code
_entity_poly.pdbx_strand_id
1 'polypeptide(L)'
;MELYDWLVIGLFCLALIGIVVWVVSKKNNDSADYFLGGRDATWIAIGASIFASNIGSEHLIGLAGAGASSGMAMAHWEIQGWMILILGWVFVPFYTRSMVYTMPEFLERRYNKESRTILSVISLISYVLTKVAVTVYAGGLVFQQVFGIKELWGIDFFWIAAIGLVLITALYTIFGGMKSVLYTSVLQTPILLLGSIIILVLGLKAVGGWDQVMQICSAEPVNEYGDKMTDLMRDLRDPQYPWLGALVGSAVIGFWYWCTDQFIVQRVLSGKNEKEARRGTIFGAYLKLLPVFIFLIPGMIAYALNVKSGGAFLPVDANGVAISDAAFPTLVAKLLPAGFKGLVVCGILAALMSSLASLFNSSAMLFTIDFYKRLRPQTSEKSLVRIGQIATVVIVILGILWIPIMRSVGNVLYNYLQDVQSVLAPGIAAAFLLGICWKRATAKGGMWGLLAGIIIGLTRLGAKVYYSNVTEASDNWFKTVFFDFNWLYFCGVMLIVCCLVVVVVSLMTPAPTEDKIQGLVFGTSTPEQRAATRASWTKWDVIHSVIILAITVAFYIYFW
;
A
#
# COMPACT_ATOMS: atom_id res chain seq x y z
N MET A 1 27.76 -5.39 -11.64
CA MET A 1 26.84 -5.46 -12.82
C MET A 1 27.67 -5.78 -14.04
N GLU A 2 27.32 -6.83 -14.77
CA GLU A 2 27.97 -7.25 -15.99
C GLU A 2 27.22 -6.79 -17.25
N LEU A 3 27.79 -7.02 -18.45
CA LEU A 3 27.18 -6.59 -19.72
C LEU A 3 25.74 -7.14 -19.88
N TYR A 4 25.52 -8.40 -19.50
CA TYR A 4 24.20 -9.05 -19.61
C TYR A 4 23.15 -8.38 -18.72
N ASP A 5 23.53 -7.89 -17.55
CA ASP A 5 22.63 -7.15 -16.67
C ASP A 5 22.16 -5.85 -17.32
N TRP A 6 23.09 -5.10 -17.94
CA TRP A 6 22.77 -3.86 -18.64
C TRP A 6 21.92 -4.07 -19.89
N LEU A 7 22.12 -5.19 -20.60
CA LEU A 7 21.27 -5.55 -21.74
C LEU A 7 19.83 -5.82 -21.32
N VAL A 8 19.62 -6.54 -20.21
CA VAL A 8 18.28 -6.82 -19.67
C VAL A 8 17.61 -5.52 -19.23
N ILE A 9 18.31 -4.64 -18.52
CA ILE A 9 17.81 -3.33 -18.11
C ILE A 9 17.47 -2.47 -19.33
N GLY A 10 18.33 -2.45 -20.34
CA GLY A 10 18.10 -1.72 -21.58
C GLY A 10 16.84 -2.18 -22.31
N LEU A 11 16.63 -3.50 -22.43
CA LEU A 11 15.43 -4.08 -23.03
C LEU A 11 14.16 -3.73 -22.24
N PHE A 12 14.23 -3.78 -20.92
CA PHE A 12 13.10 -3.36 -20.06
C PHE A 12 12.76 -1.90 -20.27
N CYS A 13 13.76 -1.02 -20.26
CA CYS A 13 13.55 0.42 -20.50
C CYS A 13 12.97 0.69 -21.89
N LEU A 14 13.44 0.01 -22.92
CA LEU A 14 12.89 0.14 -24.28
C LEU A 14 11.44 -0.32 -24.36
N ALA A 15 11.10 -1.44 -23.74
CA ALA A 15 9.73 -1.93 -23.69
C ALA A 15 8.81 -0.95 -22.95
N LEU A 16 9.28 -0.41 -21.81
CA LEU A 16 8.56 0.59 -21.04
C LEU A 16 8.32 1.87 -21.85
N ILE A 17 9.36 2.40 -22.51
CA ILE A 17 9.27 3.58 -23.38
C ILE A 17 8.28 3.30 -24.52
N GLY A 18 8.33 2.13 -25.15
CA GLY A 18 7.42 1.72 -26.20
C GLY A 18 5.94 1.78 -25.76
N ILE A 19 5.63 1.23 -24.57
CA ILE A 19 4.29 1.30 -23.99
C ILE A 19 3.88 2.75 -23.73
N VAL A 20 4.75 3.54 -23.13
CA VAL A 20 4.46 4.95 -22.81
C VAL A 20 4.20 5.76 -24.08
N VAL A 21 5.05 5.65 -25.10
CA VAL A 21 4.86 6.34 -26.39
C VAL A 21 3.55 5.90 -27.03
N TRP A 22 3.23 4.61 -27.02
CA TRP A 22 1.96 4.11 -27.55
C TRP A 22 0.74 4.68 -26.78
N VAL A 23 0.81 4.76 -25.44
CA VAL A 23 -0.28 5.32 -24.63
C VAL A 23 -0.42 6.83 -24.87
N VAL A 24 0.69 7.57 -24.87
CA VAL A 24 0.71 9.03 -25.03
C VAL A 24 0.24 9.43 -26.45
N SER A 25 0.50 8.61 -27.47
CA SER A 25 0.00 8.83 -28.83
C SER A 25 -1.54 8.80 -28.93
N LYS A 26 -2.18 8.10 -27.98
CA LYS A 26 -3.64 8.11 -27.82
C LYS A 26 -4.02 9.29 -26.94
N LYS A 27 -4.44 10.40 -27.54
CA LYS A 27 -4.75 11.66 -26.83
C LYS A 27 -5.71 11.44 -25.66
N ASN A 28 -5.39 12.01 -24.51
CA ASN A 28 -6.30 12.15 -23.38
C ASN A 28 -7.25 13.32 -23.68
N ASN A 29 -8.52 13.03 -23.95
CA ASN A 29 -9.50 14.03 -24.40
C ASN A 29 -10.18 14.75 -23.23
N ASP A 30 -10.35 14.07 -22.11
CA ASP A 30 -11.05 14.57 -20.92
C ASP A 30 -10.44 14.08 -19.62
N SER A 31 -11.01 14.52 -18.49
CA SER A 31 -10.57 14.15 -17.15
C SER A 31 -10.78 12.66 -16.83
N ALA A 32 -11.81 12.02 -17.42
CA ALA A 32 -12.04 10.59 -17.24
C ALA A 32 -10.97 9.77 -17.97
N ASP A 33 -10.57 10.18 -19.18
CA ASP A 33 -9.45 9.56 -19.89
C ASP A 33 -8.14 9.67 -19.10
N TYR A 34 -7.85 10.86 -18.56
CA TYR A 34 -6.58 11.13 -17.88
C TYR A 34 -6.51 10.45 -16.51
N PHE A 35 -7.55 10.59 -15.67
CA PHE A 35 -7.51 10.12 -14.29
C PHE A 35 -8.05 8.69 -14.10
N LEU A 36 -8.92 8.21 -14.98
CA LEU A 36 -9.55 6.89 -14.88
C LEU A 36 -9.32 6.00 -16.12
N GLY A 37 -8.41 6.40 -17.00
CA GLY A 37 -8.09 5.62 -18.19
C GLY A 37 -9.27 5.45 -19.14
N GLY A 38 -10.23 6.39 -19.15
CA GLY A 38 -11.46 6.32 -19.94
C GLY A 38 -12.46 5.28 -19.43
N ARG A 39 -12.25 4.73 -18.22
CA ARG A 39 -13.04 3.61 -17.67
C ARG A 39 -13.15 2.43 -18.64
N ASP A 40 -12.03 2.04 -19.24
CA ASP A 40 -11.95 0.95 -20.23
C ASP A 40 -10.95 -0.16 -19.83
N ALA A 41 -10.53 -0.17 -18.57
CA ALA A 41 -9.57 -1.16 -18.06
C ALA A 41 -10.18 -2.56 -17.98
N THR A 42 -9.41 -3.55 -18.45
CA THR A 42 -9.74 -4.97 -18.32
C THR A 42 -9.33 -5.50 -16.95
N TRP A 43 -9.87 -6.65 -16.56
CA TRP A 43 -9.56 -7.29 -15.28
C TRP A 43 -8.06 -7.60 -15.09
N ILE A 44 -7.34 -7.95 -16.17
CA ILE A 44 -5.89 -8.19 -16.12
C ILE A 44 -5.17 -6.90 -15.76
N ALA A 45 -5.49 -5.79 -16.44
CA ALA A 45 -4.84 -4.50 -16.19
C ALA A 45 -5.16 -3.99 -14.77
N ILE A 46 -6.40 -4.16 -14.30
CA ILE A 46 -6.81 -3.78 -12.94
C ILE A 46 -6.03 -4.58 -11.90
N GLY A 47 -6.05 -5.92 -11.99
CA GLY A 47 -5.39 -6.78 -11.00
C GLY A 47 -3.87 -6.63 -10.99
N ALA A 48 -3.23 -6.57 -12.16
CA ALA A 48 -1.80 -6.29 -12.28
C ALA A 48 -1.46 -4.91 -11.69
N SER A 49 -2.27 -3.88 -11.95
CA SER A 49 -2.03 -2.54 -11.42
C SER A 49 -2.27 -2.45 -9.91
N ILE A 50 -3.28 -3.15 -9.36
CA ILE A 50 -3.49 -3.26 -7.91
C ILE A 50 -2.23 -3.84 -7.27
N PHE A 51 -1.72 -4.95 -7.79
CA PHE A 51 -0.53 -5.60 -7.27
C PHE A 51 0.72 -4.73 -7.42
N ALA A 52 1.04 -4.28 -8.64
CA ALA A 52 2.24 -3.50 -8.92
C ALA A 52 2.26 -2.15 -8.17
N SER A 53 1.09 -1.54 -7.93
CA SER A 53 0.99 -0.32 -7.13
C SER A 53 1.21 -0.58 -5.64
N ASN A 54 0.76 -1.72 -5.14
CA ASN A 54 0.96 -2.11 -3.75
C ASN A 54 2.42 -2.46 -3.45
N ILE A 55 3.10 -3.13 -4.37
CA ILE A 55 4.50 -3.52 -4.16
C ILE A 55 5.40 -2.31 -4.42
N GLY A 56 5.97 -1.81 -3.36
CA GLY A 56 6.91 -0.69 -3.37
C GLY A 56 8.16 -0.99 -2.55
N SER A 57 8.83 0.04 -2.15
CA SER A 57 9.99 -0.04 -1.27
C SER A 57 9.69 -0.67 0.08
N GLU A 58 8.48 -0.46 0.57
CA GLU A 58 7.98 -1.07 1.79
C GLU A 58 8.02 -2.60 1.76
N HIS A 59 7.92 -3.22 0.59
CA HIS A 59 8.04 -4.68 0.45
C HIS A 59 9.48 -5.14 0.21
N LEU A 60 10.21 -4.42 -0.66
CA LEU A 60 11.57 -4.78 -1.05
C LEU A 60 12.58 -4.62 0.08
N ILE A 61 12.43 -3.57 0.87
CA ILE A 61 13.29 -3.28 2.03
C ILE A 61 12.56 -3.66 3.31
N GLY A 62 11.40 -3.07 3.54
CA GLY A 62 10.71 -3.14 4.81
C GLY A 62 10.18 -4.53 5.14
N LEU A 63 9.44 -5.17 4.22
CA LEU A 63 8.88 -6.50 4.47
C LEU A 63 9.98 -7.57 4.52
N ALA A 64 10.98 -7.51 3.64
CA ALA A 64 12.13 -8.41 3.71
C ALA A 64 12.97 -8.17 4.97
N GLY A 65 13.15 -6.91 5.37
CA GLY A 65 13.78 -6.54 6.64
C GLY A 65 13.01 -7.07 7.85
N ALA A 66 11.69 -6.93 7.85
CA ALA A 66 10.82 -7.48 8.87
C ALA A 66 10.88 -9.03 8.90
N GLY A 67 10.97 -9.69 7.74
CA GLY A 67 11.23 -11.12 7.64
C GLY A 67 12.54 -11.53 8.29
N ALA A 68 13.59 -10.70 8.14
CA ALA A 68 14.90 -10.95 8.74
C ALA A 68 14.99 -10.64 10.25
N SER A 69 14.14 -9.73 10.76
CA SER A 69 14.16 -9.32 12.19
C SER A 69 13.03 -9.94 13.01
N SER A 70 11.85 -10.07 12.44
CA SER A 70 10.62 -10.45 13.14
C SER A 70 9.98 -11.72 12.61
N GLY A 71 10.40 -12.20 11.44
CA GLY A 71 9.90 -13.44 10.85
C GLY A 71 8.44 -13.38 10.40
N MET A 72 7.70 -14.47 10.64
CA MET A 72 6.38 -14.73 10.05
C MET A 72 5.26 -13.83 10.61
N ALA A 73 5.43 -13.20 11.77
CA ALA A 73 4.41 -12.34 12.37
C ALA A 73 3.91 -11.20 11.44
N MET A 74 4.75 -10.77 10.48
CA MET A 74 4.37 -9.75 9.51
C MET A 74 3.47 -10.26 8.38
N ALA A 75 3.29 -11.57 8.23
CA ALA A 75 2.45 -12.14 7.18
C ALA A 75 0.96 -11.75 7.28
N HIS A 76 0.48 -11.35 8.46
CA HIS A 76 -0.89 -10.83 8.64
C HIS A 76 -1.27 -9.72 7.66
N TRP A 77 -0.32 -8.83 7.29
CA TRP A 77 -0.56 -7.74 6.33
C TRP A 77 -0.51 -8.21 4.88
N GLU A 78 0.24 -9.29 4.63
CA GLU A 78 0.45 -9.75 3.26
C GLU A 78 -0.57 -10.79 2.81
N ILE A 79 -1.07 -11.62 3.72
CA ILE A 79 -2.09 -12.63 3.41
C ILE A 79 -3.53 -12.05 3.32
N GLN A 80 -3.64 -10.76 3.00
CA GLN A 80 -4.91 -10.01 2.94
C GLN A 80 -5.64 -10.10 1.60
N GLY A 81 -5.43 -11.13 0.80
CA GLY A 81 -6.24 -11.37 -0.42
C GLY A 81 -7.76 -11.33 -0.14
N TRP A 82 -8.20 -11.81 1.03
CA TRP A 82 -9.60 -11.76 1.47
C TRP A 82 -10.14 -10.33 1.60
N MET A 83 -9.31 -9.34 1.94
CA MET A 83 -9.73 -7.94 2.03
C MET A 83 -9.99 -7.35 0.64
N ILE A 84 -9.19 -7.74 -0.36
CA ILE A 84 -9.40 -7.35 -1.76
C ILE A 84 -10.68 -8.02 -2.32
N LEU A 85 -11.02 -9.22 -1.84
CA LEU A 85 -12.31 -9.84 -2.16
C LEU A 85 -13.48 -9.03 -1.59
N ILE A 86 -13.36 -8.46 -0.38
CA ILE A 86 -14.36 -7.54 0.17
C ILE A 86 -14.52 -6.32 -0.74
N LEU A 87 -13.43 -5.73 -1.22
CA LEU A 87 -13.50 -4.66 -2.22
C LEU A 87 -14.33 -5.12 -3.44
N GLY A 88 -14.04 -6.27 -4.02
CA GLY A 88 -14.68 -6.76 -5.24
C GLY A 88 -16.15 -7.13 -5.07
N TRP A 89 -16.51 -7.78 -3.98
CA TRP A 89 -17.86 -8.28 -3.76
C TRP A 89 -18.78 -7.27 -3.10
N VAL A 90 -18.23 -6.45 -2.20
CA VAL A 90 -19.00 -5.52 -1.37
C VAL A 90 -18.99 -4.11 -1.97
N PHE A 91 -17.81 -3.55 -2.25
CA PHE A 91 -17.65 -2.14 -2.59
C PHE A 91 -17.77 -1.83 -4.07
N VAL A 92 -17.27 -2.70 -4.95
CA VAL A 92 -17.33 -2.50 -6.41
C VAL A 92 -18.74 -2.19 -6.90
N PRO A 93 -19.81 -2.88 -6.47
CA PRO A 93 -21.16 -2.53 -6.88
C PRO A 93 -21.59 -1.10 -6.53
N PHE A 94 -21.18 -0.59 -5.37
CA PHE A 94 -21.50 0.78 -4.97
C PHE A 94 -20.68 1.81 -5.76
N TYR A 95 -19.39 1.55 -5.94
CA TYR A 95 -18.48 2.47 -6.61
C TYR A 95 -18.78 2.59 -8.10
N THR A 96 -19.05 1.48 -8.78
CA THR A 96 -19.39 1.50 -10.21
C THR A 96 -20.74 2.16 -10.47
N ARG A 97 -21.75 1.95 -9.64
CA ARG A 97 -23.05 2.61 -9.77
C ARG A 97 -22.99 4.11 -9.51
N SER A 98 -22.22 4.52 -8.51
CA SER A 98 -22.10 5.93 -8.15
C SER A 98 -21.29 6.74 -9.16
N MET A 99 -20.54 6.09 -10.07
CA MET A 99 -19.74 6.75 -11.09
C MET A 99 -18.85 7.87 -10.56
N VAL A 100 -18.42 7.75 -9.31
CA VAL A 100 -17.51 8.72 -8.67
C VAL A 100 -16.14 8.70 -9.30
N TYR A 101 -15.43 9.81 -9.19
CA TYR A 101 -14.02 9.91 -9.55
C TYR A 101 -13.13 9.57 -8.36
N THR A 102 -13.52 10.01 -7.17
CA THR A 102 -12.68 9.89 -5.97
C THR A 102 -13.45 9.27 -4.80
N MET A 103 -12.72 8.67 -3.85
CA MET A 103 -13.32 8.15 -2.62
C MET A 103 -13.89 9.25 -1.73
N PRO A 104 -13.25 10.43 -1.62
CA PRO A 104 -13.88 11.58 -0.97
C PRO A 104 -15.21 11.99 -1.62
N GLU A 105 -15.34 11.95 -2.96
CA GLU A 105 -16.61 12.22 -3.65
C GLU A 105 -17.70 11.21 -3.25
N PHE A 106 -17.34 9.92 -3.06
CA PHE A 106 -18.28 8.93 -2.56
C PHE A 106 -18.80 9.30 -1.16
N LEU A 107 -17.93 9.77 -0.27
CA LEU A 107 -18.34 10.26 1.06
C LEU A 107 -19.24 11.50 0.99
N GLU A 108 -19.01 12.40 0.03
CA GLU A 108 -19.93 13.54 -0.17
C GLU A 108 -21.33 13.06 -0.57
N ARG A 109 -21.43 12.08 -1.47
CA ARG A 109 -22.72 11.52 -1.86
C ARG A 109 -23.44 10.87 -0.69
N ARG A 110 -22.70 10.15 0.13
CA ARG A 110 -23.26 9.46 1.31
C ARG A 110 -23.50 10.39 2.49
N TYR A 111 -22.64 11.36 2.71
CA TYR A 111 -22.66 12.26 3.88
C TYR A 111 -22.79 13.72 3.45
N ASN A 112 -21.69 14.46 3.38
CA ASN A 112 -21.65 15.89 3.08
C ASN A 112 -20.31 16.32 2.47
N LYS A 113 -20.27 17.63 2.09
CA LYS A 113 -19.08 18.28 1.50
C LYS A 113 -17.89 18.35 2.45
N GLU A 114 -18.16 18.49 3.76
CA GLU A 114 -17.16 18.57 4.80
C GLU A 114 -16.39 17.24 4.90
N SER A 115 -17.09 16.12 4.92
CA SER A 115 -16.48 14.77 4.93
C SER A 115 -15.58 14.53 3.71
N ARG A 116 -16.00 14.99 2.51
CA ARG A 116 -15.16 14.98 1.31
C ARG A 116 -13.88 15.78 1.50
N THR A 117 -14.00 17.01 1.98
CA THR A 117 -12.85 17.91 2.16
C THR A 117 -11.85 17.34 3.17
N ILE A 118 -12.35 16.86 4.33
CA ILE A 118 -11.53 16.25 5.36
C ILE A 118 -10.74 15.07 4.80
N LEU A 119 -11.41 14.12 4.14
CA LEU A 119 -10.74 12.94 3.59
C LEU A 119 -9.72 13.31 2.50
N SER A 120 -10.06 14.27 1.61
CA SER A 120 -9.16 14.72 0.54
C SER A 120 -7.89 15.36 1.09
N VAL A 121 -8.00 16.22 2.11
CA VAL A 121 -6.84 16.86 2.76
C VAL A 121 -5.93 15.82 3.39
N ILE A 122 -6.50 14.89 4.17
CA ILE A 122 -5.72 13.86 4.86
C ILE A 122 -5.02 12.96 3.86
N SER A 123 -5.75 12.50 2.83
CA SER A 123 -5.18 11.63 1.80
C SER A 123 -4.02 12.31 1.07
N LEU A 124 -4.16 13.59 0.68
CA LEU A 124 -3.07 14.33 0.02
C LEU A 124 -1.85 14.50 0.91
N ILE A 125 -2.05 14.89 2.18
CA ILE A 125 -0.95 15.02 3.14
C ILE A 125 -0.25 13.68 3.34
N SER A 126 -1.02 12.61 3.56
CA SER A 126 -0.49 11.26 3.73
C SER A 126 0.30 10.79 2.49
N TYR A 127 -0.24 11.00 1.28
CA TYR A 127 0.45 10.55 0.06
C TYR A 127 1.77 11.27 -0.17
N VAL A 128 1.78 12.59 -0.03
CA VAL A 128 2.99 13.39 -0.30
C VAL A 128 4.04 13.21 0.80
N LEU A 129 3.65 13.37 2.06
CA LEU A 129 4.61 13.44 3.17
C LEU A 129 5.04 12.05 3.67
N THR A 130 4.25 11.00 3.42
CA THR A 130 4.62 9.65 3.83
C THR A 130 4.96 8.76 2.65
N LYS A 131 3.99 8.38 1.83
CA LYS A 131 4.17 7.35 0.80
C LYS A 131 5.17 7.74 -0.30
N VAL A 132 5.04 8.96 -0.88
CA VAL A 132 5.97 9.41 -1.95
C VAL A 132 7.38 9.55 -1.40
N ALA A 133 7.55 10.26 -0.29
CA ALA A 133 8.86 10.50 0.29
C ALA A 133 9.57 9.20 0.70
N VAL A 134 8.84 8.28 1.33
CA VAL A 134 9.35 6.97 1.73
C VAL A 134 9.77 6.14 0.51
N THR A 135 8.93 6.09 -0.54
CA THR A 135 9.25 5.31 -1.75
C THR A 135 10.49 5.86 -2.46
N VAL A 136 10.62 7.17 -2.54
CA VAL A 136 11.78 7.82 -3.16
C VAL A 136 13.05 7.60 -2.34
N TYR A 137 12.97 7.80 -1.02
CA TYR A 137 14.09 7.57 -0.11
C TYR A 137 14.60 6.13 -0.18
N ALA A 138 13.70 5.17 -0.07
CA ALA A 138 14.06 3.77 -0.13
C ALA A 138 14.59 3.35 -1.52
N GLY A 139 14.02 3.93 -2.59
CA GLY A 139 14.54 3.73 -3.95
C GLY A 139 15.99 4.16 -4.09
N GLY A 140 16.34 5.33 -3.57
CA GLY A 140 17.73 5.82 -3.55
C GLY A 140 18.68 4.87 -2.82
N LEU A 141 18.27 4.39 -1.63
CA LEU A 141 19.05 3.43 -0.83
C LEU A 141 19.27 2.09 -1.55
N VAL A 142 18.19 1.52 -2.12
CA VAL A 142 18.27 0.22 -2.81
C VAL A 142 19.24 0.30 -3.99
N PHE A 143 19.12 1.32 -4.83
CA PHE A 143 20.00 1.45 -5.97
C PHE A 143 21.45 1.71 -5.58
N GLN A 144 21.69 2.52 -4.55
CA GLN A 144 23.03 2.71 -4.02
C GLN A 144 23.66 1.38 -3.57
N GLN A 145 22.90 0.53 -2.87
CA GLN A 145 23.38 -0.77 -2.39
C GLN A 145 23.56 -1.80 -3.53
N VAL A 146 22.58 -1.90 -4.43
CA VAL A 146 22.58 -2.90 -5.51
C VAL A 146 23.66 -2.59 -6.55
N PHE A 147 23.86 -1.33 -6.91
CA PHE A 147 24.93 -0.93 -7.84
C PHE A 147 26.29 -0.86 -7.16
N GLY A 148 26.35 -0.73 -5.84
CA GLY A 148 27.60 -0.57 -5.10
C GLY A 148 28.33 0.74 -5.37
N ILE A 149 27.64 1.74 -5.91
CA ILE A 149 28.17 3.05 -6.26
C ILE A 149 27.88 4.00 -5.10
N LYS A 150 28.91 4.59 -4.50
CA LYS A 150 28.76 5.58 -3.44
C LYS A 150 28.57 6.99 -3.98
N GLU A 151 29.42 7.36 -4.96
CA GLU A 151 29.42 8.67 -5.59
C GLU A 151 29.57 8.56 -7.10
N LEU A 152 28.93 9.44 -7.83
CA LEU A 152 29.06 9.59 -9.27
C LEU A 152 29.12 11.09 -9.60
N TRP A 153 30.15 11.54 -10.33
CA TRP A 153 30.41 12.95 -10.63
C TRP A 153 30.52 13.86 -9.39
N GLY A 154 31.02 13.33 -8.26
CA GLY A 154 31.14 14.04 -7.00
C GLY A 154 29.83 14.27 -6.24
N ILE A 155 28.76 13.58 -6.66
CA ILE A 155 27.45 13.61 -6.02
C ILE A 155 27.17 12.22 -5.41
N ASP A 156 26.65 12.20 -4.17
CA ASP A 156 26.17 10.95 -3.56
C ASP A 156 25.15 10.27 -4.47
N PHE A 157 25.46 9.04 -4.86
CA PHE A 157 24.65 8.27 -5.82
C PHE A 157 23.20 8.08 -5.38
N PHE A 158 22.95 8.12 -4.08
CA PHE A 158 21.60 8.14 -3.52
C PHE A 158 20.71 9.21 -4.19
N TRP A 159 21.22 10.44 -4.31
CA TRP A 159 20.45 11.53 -4.89
C TRP A 159 20.23 11.37 -6.39
N ILE A 160 21.24 10.89 -7.10
CA ILE A 160 21.15 10.63 -8.54
C ILE A 160 20.08 9.57 -8.80
N ALA A 161 20.10 8.47 -8.04
CA ALA A 161 19.14 7.38 -8.16
C ALA A 161 17.72 7.82 -7.78
N ALA A 162 17.56 8.50 -6.64
CA ALA A 162 16.27 8.97 -6.15
C ALA A 162 15.63 9.97 -7.13
N ILE A 163 16.36 10.99 -7.56
CA ILE A 163 15.86 12.01 -8.49
C ILE A 163 15.61 11.40 -9.88
N GLY A 164 16.49 10.56 -10.37
CA GLY A 164 16.33 9.85 -11.64
C GLY A 164 15.07 8.99 -11.67
N LEU A 165 14.83 8.20 -10.63
CA LEU A 165 13.62 7.39 -10.46
C LEU A 165 12.35 8.25 -10.51
N VAL A 166 12.33 9.34 -9.75
CA VAL A 166 11.19 10.26 -9.69
C VAL A 166 10.93 10.92 -11.04
N LEU A 167 11.97 11.44 -11.71
CA LEU A 167 11.84 12.13 -12.99
C LEU A 167 11.33 11.19 -14.10
N ILE A 168 11.89 9.99 -14.21
CA ILE A 168 11.45 9.00 -15.21
C ILE A 168 9.98 8.64 -14.95
N THR A 169 9.60 8.41 -13.68
CA THR A 169 8.23 8.07 -13.31
C THR A 169 7.27 9.22 -13.57
N ALA A 170 7.67 10.44 -13.22
CA ALA A 170 6.85 11.63 -13.42
C ALA A 170 6.57 11.88 -14.90
N LEU A 171 7.57 11.72 -15.77
CA LEU A 171 7.41 11.95 -17.21
C LEU A 171 6.26 11.13 -17.80
N TYR A 172 6.27 9.81 -17.62
CA TYR A 172 5.22 9.02 -18.23
C TYR A 172 3.86 9.18 -17.54
N THR A 173 3.85 9.49 -16.24
CA THR A 173 2.60 9.73 -15.49
C THR A 173 1.95 11.06 -15.91
N ILE A 174 2.75 12.12 -16.05
CA ILE A 174 2.27 13.45 -16.47
C ILE A 174 1.64 13.41 -17.87
N PHE A 175 2.28 12.71 -18.81
CA PHE A 175 1.78 12.69 -20.18
C PHE A 175 0.74 11.60 -20.45
N GLY A 176 0.84 10.46 -19.82
CA GLY A 176 -0.02 9.30 -20.08
C GLY A 176 -1.14 9.06 -19.07
N GLY A 177 -1.10 9.72 -17.89
CA GLY A 177 -2.12 9.57 -16.86
C GLY A 177 -2.34 8.12 -16.43
N MET A 178 -3.57 7.79 -16.05
CA MET A 178 -3.94 6.45 -15.56
C MET A 178 -3.74 5.32 -16.58
N LYS A 179 -3.90 5.60 -17.89
CA LYS A 179 -3.61 4.60 -18.94
C LYS A 179 -2.16 4.14 -18.88
N SER A 180 -1.21 5.07 -18.74
CA SER A 180 0.20 4.70 -18.56
C SER A 180 0.42 3.84 -17.34
N VAL A 181 -0.17 4.20 -16.20
CA VAL A 181 -0.06 3.42 -14.96
C VAL A 181 -0.57 1.99 -15.15
N LEU A 182 -1.74 1.81 -15.76
CA LEU A 182 -2.35 0.50 -15.98
C LEU A 182 -1.51 -0.39 -16.93
N TYR A 183 -1.13 0.14 -18.09
CA TYR A 183 -0.42 -0.67 -19.10
C TYR A 183 1.04 -0.93 -18.74
N THR A 184 1.73 0.02 -18.10
CA THR A 184 3.08 -0.26 -17.58
C THR A 184 3.04 -1.30 -16.47
N SER A 185 2.02 -1.32 -15.63
CA SER A 185 1.84 -2.33 -14.57
C SER A 185 1.69 -3.76 -15.15
N VAL A 186 1.07 -3.92 -16.32
CA VAL A 186 0.96 -5.22 -16.99
C VAL A 186 2.34 -5.77 -17.40
N LEU A 187 3.27 -4.91 -17.82
CA LEU A 187 4.66 -5.30 -18.11
C LEU A 187 5.45 -5.50 -16.80
N GLN A 188 5.27 -4.62 -15.83
CA GLN A 188 6.07 -4.56 -14.61
C GLN A 188 5.77 -5.75 -13.67
N THR A 189 4.52 -6.18 -13.56
CA THR A 189 4.12 -7.27 -12.65
C THR A 189 4.83 -8.59 -12.94
N PRO A 190 4.86 -9.13 -14.17
CA PRO A 190 5.58 -10.37 -14.45
C PRO A 190 7.09 -10.28 -14.18
N ILE A 191 7.71 -9.15 -14.51
CA ILE A 191 9.15 -8.94 -14.31
C ILE A 191 9.50 -8.94 -12.81
N LEU A 192 8.69 -8.24 -12.02
CA LEU A 192 8.82 -8.22 -10.56
C LEU A 192 8.68 -9.62 -9.97
N LEU A 193 7.64 -10.36 -10.37
CA LEU A 193 7.40 -11.72 -9.89
C LEU A 193 8.54 -12.66 -10.27
N LEU A 194 8.98 -12.65 -11.52
CA LEU A 194 10.09 -13.50 -11.98
C LEU A 194 11.39 -13.21 -11.22
N GLY A 195 11.75 -11.94 -11.06
CA GLY A 195 12.93 -11.54 -10.30
C GLY A 195 12.88 -12.01 -8.84
N SER A 196 11.75 -11.81 -8.18
CA SER A 196 11.58 -12.19 -6.77
C SER A 196 11.51 -13.72 -6.57
N ILE A 197 10.90 -14.47 -7.49
CA ILE A 197 10.88 -15.94 -7.45
C ILE A 197 12.31 -16.50 -7.61
N ILE A 198 13.14 -15.91 -8.47
CA ILE A 198 14.54 -16.32 -8.64
C ILE A 198 15.30 -16.15 -7.32
N ILE A 199 15.13 -15.02 -6.62
CA ILE A 199 15.75 -14.80 -5.31
C ILE A 199 15.29 -15.84 -4.30
N LEU A 200 14.00 -16.15 -4.24
CA LEU A 200 13.46 -17.17 -3.36
C LEU A 200 14.11 -18.54 -3.62
N VAL A 201 14.14 -18.97 -4.89
CA VAL A 201 14.68 -20.29 -5.27
C VAL A 201 16.19 -20.38 -4.98
N LEU A 202 16.96 -19.37 -5.37
CA LEU A 202 18.40 -19.35 -5.12
C LEU A 202 18.73 -19.21 -3.63
N GLY A 203 17.94 -18.44 -2.91
CA GLY A 203 18.05 -18.30 -1.44
C GLY A 203 17.79 -19.61 -0.71
N LEU A 204 16.70 -20.31 -1.05
CA LEU A 204 16.40 -21.64 -0.51
C LEU A 204 17.51 -22.64 -0.81
N LYS A 205 18.04 -22.64 -2.03
CA LYS A 205 19.17 -23.50 -2.40
C LYS A 205 20.42 -23.18 -1.59
N ALA A 206 20.72 -21.91 -1.37
CA ALA A 206 21.91 -21.46 -0.63
C ALA A 206 21.83 -21.82 0.86
N VAL A 207 20.65 -21.78 1.46
CA VAL A 207 20.45 -22.12 2.88
C VAL A 207 20.36 -23.63 3.10
N GLY A 208 20.04 -24.41 2.07
CA GLY A 208 19.90 -25.88 2.15
C GLY A 208 18.45 -26.37 2.23
N GLY A 209 17.49 -25.56 1.77
CA GLY A 209 16.06 -25.89 1.66
C GLY A 209 15.20 -25.28 2.75
N TRP A 210 13.88 -25.48 2.61
CA TRP A 210 12.87 -24.91 3.50
C TRP A 210 13.03 -25.41 4.95
N ASP A 211 13.30 -26.71 5.15
CA ASP A 211 13.46 -27.29 6.46
C ASP A 211 14.60 -26.66 7.25
N GLN A 212 15.69 -26.29 6.57
CA GLN A 212 16.81 -25.58 7.21
C GLN A 212 16.43 -24.16 7.61
N VAL A 213 15.65 -23.44 6.80
CA VAL A 213 15.11 -22.13 7.18
C VAL A 213 14.26 -22.25 8.45
N MET A 214 13.31 -23.19 8.46
CA MET A 214 12.43 -23.42 9.60
C MET A 214 13.20 -23.80 10.86
N GLN A 215 14.17 -24.71 10.74
CA GLN A 215 15.01 -25.13 11.85
C GLN A 215 15.80 -23.96 12.47
N ILE A 216 16.44 -23.14 11.64
CA ILE A 216 17.25 -22.01 12.11
C ILE A 216 16.36 -20.92 12.71
N CYS A 217 15.26 -20.57 12.03
CA CYS A 217 14.35 -19.53 12.49
C CYS A 217 13.53 -19.93 13.73
N SER A 218 13.42 -21.22 14.04
CA SER A 218 12.74 -21.71 15.25
C SER A 218 13.71 -22.05 16.40
N ALA A 219 15.02 -21.93 16.21
CA ALA A 219 16.01 -22.34 17.21
C ALA A 219 16.00 -21.47 18.47
N GLU A 220 15.89 -20.15 18.29
CA GLU A 220 15.92 -19.18 19.39
C GLU A 220 14.60 -18.42 19.50
N PRO A 221 14.11 -18.15 20.72
CA PRO A 221 12.94 -17.30 20.91
C PRO A 221 13.27 -15.83 20.56
N VAL A 222 12.28 -15.13 20.01
CA VAL A 222 12.41 -13.70 19.64
C VAL A 222 11.98 -12.76 20.76
N ASN A 223 11.35 -13.29 21.82
CA ASN A 223 10.89 -12.54 22.98
C ASN A 223 10.91 -13.40 24.25
N GLU A 224 10.62 -12.78 25.39
CA GLU A 224 10.57 -13.43 26.71
C GLU A 224 9.42 -14.45 26.88
N TYR A 225 8.44 -14.45 25.96
CA TYR A 225 7.28 -15.35 25.98
C TYR A 225 7.53 -16.66 25.23
N GLY A 226 8.70 -16.81 24.63
CA GLY A 226 9.10 -18.01 23.91
C GLY A 226 8.65 -18.08 22.45
N ASP A 227 8.09 -17.00 21.92
CA ASP A 227 7.70 -16.92 20.52
C ASP A 227 8.92 -17.01 19.59
N LYS A 228 8.74 -17.61 18.42
CA LYS A 228 9.80 -17.85 17.43
C LYS A 228 9.57 -17.01 16.17
N MET A 229 10.61 -16.87 15.35
CA MET A 229 10.47 -16.20 14.05
C MET A 229 9.51 -16.92 13.11
N THR A 230 9.25 -18.21 13.31
CA THR A 230 8.32 -19.01 12.53
C THR A 230 6.86 -18.81 12.91
N ASP A 231 6.59 -18.22 14.07
CA ASP A 231 5.25 -18.12 14.62
C ASP A 231 4.51 -16.92 14.06
N LEU A 232 3.38 -17.21 13.39
CA LEU A 232 2.45 -16.20 12.92
C LEU A 232 1.62 -15.65 14.08
N MET A 233 1.17 -16.54 14.98
CA MET A 233 0.36 -16.21 16.14
C MET A 233 1.22 -16.11 17.39
N ARG A 234 1.75 -14.92 17.68
CA ARG A 234 2.57 -14.64 18.84
C ARG A 234 1.74 -14.41 20.11
N ASP A 235 2.35 -14.54 21.27
CA ASP A 235 1.68 -14.32 22.56
C ASP A 235 0.91 -12.99 22.58
N LEU A 236 -0.21 -12.94 23.31
CA LEU A 236 -1.03 -11.73 23.47
C LEU A 236 -0.27 -10.55 24.09
N ARG A 237 0.83 -10.81 24.77
CA ARG A 237 1.68 -9.82 25.44
C ARG A 237 2.91 -9.42 24.61
N ASP A 238 3.09 -10.03 23.41
CA ASP A 238 4.19 -9.63 22.53
C ASP A 238 4.17 -8.10 22.33
N PRO A 239 5.29 -7.40 22.60
CA PRO A 239 5.31 -5.94 22.56
C PRO A 239 5.12 -5.36 21.17
N GLN A 240 5.38 -6.14 20.11
CA GLN A 240 5.30 -5.68 18.72
C GLN A 240 4.08 -6.24 17.99
N TYR A 241 3.86 -7.56 18.04
CA TYR A 241 2.89 -8.26 17.20
C TYR A 241 2.02 -9.25 18.00
N PRO A 242 1.34 -8.82 19.07
CA PRO A 242 0.40 -9.70 19.76
C PRO A 242 -0.66 -10.21 18.77
N TRP A 243 -0.91 -11.52 18.70
CA TRP A 243 -1.70 -12.11 17.61
C TRP A 243 -3.09 -11.50 17.43
N LEU A 244 -3.80 -11.22 18.51
CA LEU A 244 -5.12 -10.60 18.44
C LEU A 244 -5.03 -9.15 17.93
N GLY A 245 -4.01 -8.41 18.40
CA GLY A 245 -3.72 -7.06 17.91
C GLY A 245 -3.34 -7.08 16.44
N ALA A 246 -2.48 -8.01 16.02
CA ALA A 246 -2.05 -8.17 14.64
C ALA A 246 -3.23 -8.52 13.72
N LEU A 247 -4.11 -9.44 14.13
CA LEU A 247 -5.30 -9.82 13.36
C LEU A 247 -6.28 -8.64 13.21
N VAL A 248 -6.63 -7.96 14.32
CA VAL A 248 -7.58 -6.84 14.32
C VAL A 248 -6.96 -5.61 13.67
N GLY A 249 -5.75 -5.21 14.07
CA GLY A 249 -5.08 -4.03 13.55
C GLY A 249 -4.79 -4.12 12.06
N SER A 250 -4.28 -5.27 11.60
CA SER A 250 -4.06 -5.48 10.16
C SER A 250 -5.37 -5.48 9.36
N ALA A 251 -6.46 -6.00 9.92
CA ALA A 251 -7.78 -5.97 9.27
C ALA A 251 -8.32 -4.53 9.15
N VAL A 252 -8.17 -3.69 10.18
CA VAL A 252 -8.58 -2.28 10.15
C VAL A 252 -7.78 -1.48 9.13
N ILE A 253 -6.45 -1.63 9.16
CA ILE A 253 -5.55 -0.98 8.19
C ILE A 253 -5.85 -1.48 6.78
N GLY A 254 -6.01 -2.81 6.60
CA GLY A 254 -6.32 -3.42 5.32
C GLY A 254 -7.67 -2.98 4.76
N PHE A 255 -8.70 -2.85 5.60
CA PHE A 255 -10.00 -2.34 5.19
C PHE A 255 -9.90 -0.91 4.63
N TRP A 256 -9.22 -0.02 5.35
CA TRP A 256 -8.94 1.32 4.83
C TRP A 256 -8.17 1.27 3.52
N TYR A 257 -7.02 0.58 3.51
CA TYR A 257 -6.11 0.58 2.37
C TYR A 257 -6.70 -0.05 1.10
N TRP A 258 -7.32 -1.24 1.23
CA TRP A 258 -7.84 -1.97 0.07
C TRP A 258 -9.21 -1.50 -0.39
N CYS A 259 -10.10 -1.14 0.55
CA CYS A 259 -11.50 -0.87 0.22
C CYS A 259 -11.83 0.62 0.06
N THR A 260 -11.03 1.54 0.62
CA THR A 260 -11.42 2.96 0.72
C THR A 260 -10.34 3.95 0.33
N ASP A 261 -9.08 3.52 0.20
CA ASP A 261 -7.99 4.41 -0.20
C ASP A 261 -8.03 4.68 -1.72
N GLN A 262 -8.03 5.96 -2.10
CA GLN A 262 -8.00 6.39 -3.50
C GLN A 262 -6.85 5.75 -4.28
N PHE A 263 -5.71 5.59 -3.65
CA PHE A 263 -4.51 4.98 -4.23
C PHE A 263 -4.76 3.58 -4.82
N ILE A 264 -5.60 2.76 -4.21
CA ILE A 264 -5.95 1.42 -4.70
C ILE A 264 -7.26 1.44 -5.49
N VAL A 265 -8.30 2.06 -4.94
CA VAL A 265 -9.66 1.99 -5.51
C VAL A 265 -9.73 2.65 -6.89
N GLN A 266 -8.88 3.62 -7.19
CA GLN A 266 -8.84 4.26 -8.51
C GLN A 266 -8.65 3.25 -9.66
N ARG A 267 -7.93 2.13 -9.46
CA ARG A 267 -7.76 1.07 -10.48
C ARG A 267 -9.08 0.37 -10.75
N VAL A 268 -9.84 0.14 -9.71
CA VAL A 268 -11.17 -0.47 -9.80
C VAL A 268 -12.16 0.47 -10.50
N LEU A 269 -12.10 1.76 -10.18
CA LEU A 269 -12.91 2.80 -10.85
C LEU A 269 -12.58 2.98 -12.33
N SER A 270 -11.38 2.55 -12.76
CA SER A 270 -10.96 2.56 -14.18
C SER A 270 -11.55 1.41 -14.98
N GLY A 271 -12.23 0.46 -14.34
CA GLY A 271 -12.78 -0.72 -14.98
C GLY A 271 -13.92 -0.42 -15.95
N LYS A 272 -13.94 -1.15 -17.08
CA LYS A 272 -14.95 -1.01 -18.13
C LYS A 272 -16.38 -1.24 -17.64
N ASN A 273 -16.55 -2.12 -16.66
CA ASN A 273 -17.83 -2.44 -16.03
C ASN A 273 -17.60 -3.18 -14.71
N GLU A 274 -18.69 -3.43 -13.97
CA GLU A 274 -18.66 -4.11 -12.67
C GLU A 274 -18.01 -5.50 -12.74
N LYS A 275 -18.20 -6.24 -13.86
CA LYS A 275 -17.61 -7.56 -14.09
C LYS A 275 -16.07 -7.49 -14.18
N GLU A 276 -15.54 -6.57 -15.00
CA GLU A 276 -14.10 -6.37 -15.16
C GLU A 276 -13.46 -5.89 -13.83
N ALA A 277 -14.12 -4.95 -13.15
CA ALA A 277 -13.67 -4.45 -11.86
C ALA A 277 -13.59 -5.57 -10.81
N ARG A 278 -14.63 -6.40 -10.66
CA ARG A 278 -14.65 -7.54 -9.72
C ARG A 278 -13.61 -8.60 -10.06
N ARG A 279 -13.50 -8.99 -11.32
CA ARG A 279 -12.48 -9.97 -11.74
C ARG A 279 -11.07 -9.44 -11.55
N GLY A 280 -10.87 -8.16 -11.75
CA GLY A 280 -9.60 -7.48 -11.46
C GLY A 280 -9.24 -7.55 -9.97
N THR A 281 -10.21 -7.38 -9.07
CA THR A 281 -9.97 -7.55 -7.63
C THR A 281 -9.69 -9.01 -7.27
N ILE A 282 -10.37 -10.00 -7.85
CA ILE A 282 -10.09 -11.43 -7.63
C ILE A 282 -8.67 -11.77 -8.10
N PHE A 283 -8.26 -11.30 -9.27
CA PHE A 283 -6.90 -11.50 -9.77
C PHE A 283 -5.86 -10.82 -8.87
N GLY A 284 -6.11 -9.56 -8.47
CA GLY A 284 -5.28 -8.84 -7.51
C GLY A 284 -5.17 -9.55 -6.15
N ALA A 285 -6.26 -10.20 -5.71
CA ALA A 285 -6.26 -10.97 -4.48
C ALA A 285 -5.36 -12.22 -4.53
N TYR A 286 -5.33 -12.94 -5.66
CA TYR A 286 -4.34 -14.01 -5.87
C TYR A 286 -2.90 -13.47 -5.81
N LEU A 287 -2.63 -12.38 -6.52
CA LEU A 287 -1.31 -11.78 -6.52
C LEU A 287 -0.88 -11.29 -5.12
N LYS A 288 -1.83 -10.83 -4.29
CA LYS A 288 -1.56 -10.35 -2.92
C LYS A 288 -1.16 -11.47 -1.95
N LEU A 289 -1.38 -12.73 -2.27
CA LEU A 289 -0.88 -13.84 -1.47
C LEU A 289 0.63 -14.09 -1.67
N LEU A 290 1.21 -13.61 -2.78
CA LEU A 290 2.59 -13.89 -3.16
C LEU A 290 3.65 -13.14 -2.33
N PRO A 291 3.46 -11.90 -1.84
CA PRO A 291 4.51 -11.14 -1.13
C PRO A 291 5.11 -11.85 0.07
N VAL A 292 4.33 -12.69 0.78
CA VAL A 292 4.88 -13.53 1.85
C VAL A 292 6.02 -14.40 1.33
N PHE A 293 5.79 -15.07 0.20
CA PHE A 293 6.75 -16.01 -0.39
C PHE A 293 7.91 -15.29 -1.08
N ILE A 294 7.66 -14.16 -1.72
CA ILE A 294 8.65 -13.49 -2.57
C ILE A 294 9.41 -12.35 -1.90
N PHE A 295 9.02 -11.94 -0.67
CA PHE A 295 9.72 -10.91 0.11
C PHE A 295 9.93 -11.30 1.56
N LEU A 296 8.90 -11.72 2.31
CA LEU A 296 9.00 -12.04 3.73
C LEU A 296 9.92 -13.26 3.94
N ILE A 297 9.66 -14.37 3.24
CA ILE A 297 10.48 -15.58 3.32
C ILE A 297 11.92 -15.33 2.86
N PRO A 298 12.22 -14.62 1.77
CA PRO A 298 13.58 -14.18 1.47
C PRO A 298 14.26 -13.42 2.61
N GLY A 299 13.52 -12.58 3.36
CA GLY A 299 14.04 -11.97 4.59
C GLY A 299 14.46 -13.00 5.64
N MET A 300 13.62 -13.99 5.92
CA MET A 300 13.95 -15.11 6.82
C MET A 300 15.15 -15.94 6.32
N ILE A 301 15.25 -16.14 5.00
CA ILE A 301 16.41 -16.80 4.37
C ILE A 301 17.69 -15.98 4.61
N ALA A 302 17.63 -14.65 4.46
CA ALA A 302 18.77 -13.78 4.74
C ALA A 302 19.23 -13.87 6.21
N TYR A 303 18.29 -13.92 7.15
CA TYR A 303 18.58 -14.19 8.57
C TYR A 303 19.25 -15.55 8.76
N ALA A 304 18.68 -16.61 8.18
CA ALA A 304 19.22 -17.96 8.29
C ALA A 304 20.65 -18.08 7.70
N LEU A 305 20.92 -17.42 6.57
CA LEU A 305 22.26 -17.33 5.99
C LEU A 305 23.21 -16.51 6.88
N ASN A 306 22.72 -15.47 7.53
CA ASN A 306 23.51 -14.69 8.48
C ASN A 306 23.92 -15.52 9.69
N VAL A 307 23.01 -16.30 10.27
CA VAL A 307 23.31 -17.23 11.36
C VAL A 307 24.33 -18.28 10.91
N LYS A 308 24.12 -18.92 9.76
CA LYS A 308 25.04 -19.93 9.22
C LYS A 308 26.45 -19.40 8.94
N SER A 309 26.58 -18.12 8.60
CA SER A 309 27.86 -17.46 8.34
C SER A 309 28.54 -16.87 9.59
N GLY A 310 27.97 -17.09 10.77
CA GLY A 310 28.48 -16.48 12.00
C GLY A 310 28.36 -14.95 12.02
N GLY A 311 27.31 -14.41 11.40
CA GLY A 311 27.04 -12.96 11.37
C GLY A 311 27.66 -12.21 10.17
N ALA A 312 28.31 -12.91 9.23
CA ALA A 312 29.04 -12.27 8.12
C ALA A 312 28.19 -12.05 6.85
N PHE A 313 26.93 -12.51 6.82
CA PHE A 313 26.10 -12.40 5.63
C PHE A 313 25.46 -11.02 5.49
N LEU A 314 24.84 -10.50 6.53
CA LEU A 314 24.23 -9.15 6.54
C LEU A 314 25.28 -8.10 6.97
N PRO A 315 25.19 -6.86 6.45
CA PRO A 315 25.96 -5.75 6.97
C PRO A 315 25.54 -5.45 8.41
N VAL A 316 26.45 -4.88 9.21
CA VAL A 316 26.20 -4.47 10.58
C VAL A 316 26.22 -2.95 10.71
N ASP A 317 25.50 -2.42 11.69
CA ASP A 317 25.54 -1.02 12.07
C ASP A 317 26.79 -0.67 12.92
N ALA A 318 26.88 0.59 13.37
CA ALA A 318 27.99 1.06 14.20
C ALA A 318 28.08 0.31 15.57
N ASN A 319 27.01 -0.34 16.00
CA ASN A 319 26.94 -1.10 17.26
C ASN A 319 27.17 -2.62 17.04
N GLY A 320 27.45 -3.05 15.81
CA GLY A 320 27.63 -4.45 15.46
C GLY A 320 26.33 -5.24 15.28
N VAL A 321 25.18 -4.58 15.22
CA VAL A 321 23.87 -5.21 15.01
C VAL A 321 23.59 -5.34 13.50
N ALA A 322 23.10 -6.51 13.08
CA ALA A 322 22.77 -6.78 11.68
C ALA A 322 21.66 -5.82 11.18
N ILE A 323 21.89 -5.19 10.04
CA ILE A 323 20.93 -4.29 9.39
C ILE A 323 19.92 -5.14 8.61
N SER A 324 18.77 -5.41 9.22
CA SER A 324 17.72 -6.25 8.64
C SER A 324 17.17 -5.69 7.32
N ASP A 325 17.05 -4.36 7.18
CA ASP A 325 16.58 -3.71 5.96
C ASP A 325 17.52 -3.92 4.75
N ALA A 326 18.75 -4.37 4.98
CA ALA A 326 19.68 -4.79 3.93
C ALA A 326 19.46 -6.23 3.43
N ALA A 327 18.50 -6.98 3.99
CA ALA A 327 18.29 -8.40 3.68
C ALA A 327 18.10 -8.66 2.18
N PHE A 328 17.11 -8.02 1.56
CA PHE A 328 16.81 -8.22 0.12
C PHE A 328 17.95 -7.73 -0.79
N PRO A 329 18.47 -6.50 -0.64
CA PRO A 329 19.63 -6.05 -1.40
C PRO A 329 20.87 -6.96 -1.26
N THR A 330 21.12 -7.51 -0.07
CA THR A 330 22.24 -8.42 0.16
C THR A 330 22.05 -9.75 -0.56
N LEU A 331 20.84 -10.32 -0.54
CA LEU A 331 20.53 -11.51 -1.33
C LEU A 331 20.77 -11.28 -2.83
N VAL A 332 20.31 -10.13 -3.35
CA VAL A 332 20.53 -9.73 -4.75
C VAL A 332 22.03 -9.65 -5.07
N ALA A 333 22.79 -8.99 -4.21
CA ALA A 333 24.22 -8.76 -4.44
C ALA A 333 25.05 -10.06 -4.38
N LYS A 334 24.75 -10.94 -3.40
CA LYS A 334 25.57 -12.13 -3.08
C LYS A 334 25.15 -13.41 -3.79
N LEU A 335 23.85 -13.58 -4.12
CA LEU A 335 23.35 -14.87 -4.64
C LEU A 335 23.10 -14.88 -6.15
N LEU A 336 22.91 -13.74 -6.79
CA LEU A 336 22.49 -13.71 -8.17
C LEU A 336 23.66 -13.76 -9.14
N PRO A 337 23.66 -14.69 -10.13
CA PRO A 337 24.58 -14.66 -11.23
C PRO A 337 24.28 -13.52 -12.22
N ALA A 338 25.23 -13.24 -13.10
CA ALA A 338 25.08 -12.24 -14.17
C ALA A 338 23.84 -12.50 -15.05
N GLY A 339 23.19 -11.44 -15.49
CA GLY A 339 21.93 -11.46 -16.22
C GLY A 339 20.70 -11.51 -15.30
N PHE A 340 20.72 -12.34 -14.26
CA PHE A 340 19.64 -12.38 -13.27
C PHE A 340 19.65 -11.16 -12.34
N LYS A 341 20.81 -10.57 -12.05
CA LYS A 341 20.89 -9.29 -11.33
C LYS A 341 20.17 -8.19 -12.10
N GLY A 342 20.38 -8.10 -13.41
CA GLY A 342 19.69 -7.16 -14.28
C GLY A 342 18.18 -7.33 -14.23
N LEU A 343 17.67 -8.58 -14.27
CA LEU A 343 16.23 -8.86 -14.19
C LEU A 343 15.63 -8.42 -12.84
N VAL A 344 16.33 -8.71 -11.74
CA VAL A 344 15.87 -8.29 -10.40
C VAL A 344 15.91 -6.78 -10.25
N VAL A 345 16.94 -6.11 -10.80
CA VAL A 345 16.99 -4.63 -10.84
C VAL A 345 15.81 -4.07 -11.62
N CYS A 346 15.43 -4.68 -12.76
CA CYS A 346 14.21 -4.31 -13.47
C CYS A 346 12.96 -4.50 -12.62
N GLY A 347 12.87 -5.59 -11.84
CA GLY A 347 11.79 -5.83 -10.89
C GLY A 347 11.70 -4.75 -9.81
N ILE A 348 12.84 -4.34 -9.25
CA ILE A 348 12.92 -3.26 -8.26
C ILE A 348 12.48 -1.92 -8.88
N LEU A 349 13.03 -1.57 -10.06
CA LEU A 349 12.61 -0.38 -10.81
C LEU A 349 11.10 -0.40 -11.08
N ALA A 350 10.60 -1.54 -11.57
CA ALA A 350 9.19 -1.74 -11.86
C ALA A 350 8.30 -1.48 -10.64
N ALA A 351 8.64 -2.04 -9.49
CA ALA A 351 7.91 -1.85 -8.23
C ALA A 351 7.87 -0.38 -7.79
N LEU A 352 9.04 0.25 -7.72
CA LEU A 352 9.17 1.64 -7.29
C LEU A 352 8.46 2.62 -8.25
N MET A 353 8.65 2.43 -9.56
CA MET A 353 8.01 3.27 -10.58
C MET A 353 6.49 3.11 -10.56
N SER A 354 5.96 1.89 -10.40
CA SER A 354 4.52 1.64 -10.35
C SER A 354 3.87 2.28 -9.13
N SER A 355 4.47 2.14 -7.96
CA SER A 355 4.00 2.78 -6.72
C SER A 355 4.01 4.31 -6.84
N LEU A 356 5.11 4.91 -7.29
CA LEU A 356 5.23 6.35 -7.47
C LEU A 356 4.24 6.90 -8.51
N ALA A 357 4.12 6.26 -9.67
CA ALA A 357 3.17 6.67 -10.72
C ALA A 357 1.74 6.67 -10.21
N SER A 358 1.41 5.66 -9.41
CA SER A 358 0.12 5.52 -8.77
C SER A 358 -0.17 6.63 -7.77
N LEU A 359 0.82 6.96 -6.94
CA LEU A 359 0.73 8.05 -5.96
C LEU A 359 0.61 9.42 -6.64
N PHE A 360 1.41 9.66 -7.67
CA PHE A 360 1.34 10.90 -8.45
C PHE A 360 -0.03 11.09 -9.09
N ASN A 361 -0.55 10.06 -9.76
CA ASN A 361 -1.84 10.14 -10.43
C ASN A 361 -3.00 10.30 -9.43
N SER A 362 -2.99 9.54 -8.32
CA SER A 362 -4.03 9.64 -7.28
C SER A 362 -4.03 10.99 -6.58
N SER A 363 -2.85 11.51 -6.23
CA SER A 363 -2.71 12.83 -5.61
C SER A 363 -3.14 13.95 -6.54
N ALA A 364 -2.73 13.90 -7.82
CA ALA A 364 -3.14 14.88 -8.83
C ALA A 364 -4.65 14.87 -9.05
N MET A 365 -5.26 13.68 -9.06
CA MET A 365 -6.70 13.52 -9.18
C MET A 365 -7.44 14.10 -7.98
N LEU A 366 -7.03 13.79 -6.75
CA LEU A 366 -7.62 14.35 -5.54
C LEU A 366 -7.55 15.88 -5.57
N PHE A 367 -6.39 16.46 -5.89
CA PHE A 367 -6.26 17.91 -5.99
C PHE A 367 -7.18 18.49 -7.06
N THR A 368 -7.17 17.92 -8.28
CA THR A 368 -7.89 18.47 -9.41
C THR A 368 -9.40 18.35 -9.25
N ILE A 369 -9.89 17.18 -8.83
CA ILE A 369 -11.33 16.89 -8.76
C ILE A 369 -11.94 17.39 -7.46
N ASP A 370 -11.25 17.22 -6.32
CA ASP A 370 -11.83 17.51 -5.01
C ASP A 370 -11.61 18.96 -4.56
N PHE A 371 -10.59 19.66 -5.08
CA PHE A 371 -10.37 21.07 -4.77
C PHE A 371 -10.59 21.98 -5.97
N TYR A 372 -9.83 21.83 -7.06
CA TYR A 372 -9.85 22.79 -8.16
C TYR A 372 -11.20 22.83 -8.88
N LYS A 373 -11.74 21.67 -9.29
CA LYS A 373 -13.05 21.58 -9.99
C LYS A 373 -14.20 22.10 -9.13
N ARG A 374 -14.13 21.91 -7.80
CA ARG A 374 -15.16 22.44 -6.88
C ARG A 374 -15.11 23.96 -6.75
N LEU A 375 -13.91 24.56 -6.76
CA LEU A 375 -13.73 26.01 -6.72
C LEU A 375 -14.08 26.66 -8.06
N ARG A 376 -13.88 25.92 -9.16
CA ARG A 376 -14.16 26.39 -10.53
C ARG A 376 -14.94 25.34 -11.32
N PRO A 377 -16.27 25.17 -11.07
CA PRO A 377 -17.08 24.12 -11.67
C PRO A 377 -17.20 24.19 -13.20
N GLN A 378 -17.04 25.37 -13.78
CA GLN A 378 -17.14 25.60 -15.23
C GLN A 378 -15.81 25.41 -15.98
N THR A 379 -14.80 24.83 -15.33
CA THR A 379 -13.52 24.56 -15.99
C THR A 379 -13.68 23.50 -17.08
N SER A 380 -13.13 23.78 -18.27
CA SER A 380 -13.17 22.84 -19.39
C SER A 380 -12.37 21.56 -19.08
N GLU A 381 -12.78 20.44 -19.68
CA GLU A 381 -12.12 19.14 -19.49
C GLU A 381 -10.61 19.18 -19.84
N LYS A 382 -10.24 19.88 -20.92
CA LYS A 382 -8.82 20.07 -21.30
C LYS A 382 -8.04 20.84 -20.22
N SER A 383 -8.67 21.83 -19.59
CA SER A 383 -8.04 22.58 -18.50
C SER A 383 -7.89 21.71 -17.24
N LEU A 384 -8.85 20.84 -16.94
CA LEU A 384 -8.74 19.89 -15.82
C LEU A 384 -7.56 18.92 -16.02
N VAL A 385 -7.37 18.41 -17.24
CA VAL A 385 -6.19 17.58 -17.56
C VAL A 385 -4.89 18.35 -17.33
N ARG A 386 -4.81 19.59 -17.82
CA ARG A 386 -3.63 20.46 -17.62
C ARG A 386 -3.35 20.75 -16.14
N ILE A 387 -4.39 21.03 -15.35
CA ILE A 387 -4.26 21.21 -13.89
C ILE A 387 -3.76 19.92 -13.23
N GLY A 388 -4.24 18.76 -13.65
CA GLY A 388 -3.74 17.46 -13.16
C GLY A 388 -2.25 17.26 -13.45
N GLN A 389 -1.81 17.63 -14.66
CA GLN A 389 -0.38 17.58 -15.02
C GLN A 389 0.46 18.51 -14.14
N ILE A 390 0.02 19.76 -13.93
CA ILE A 390 0.70 20.73 -13.06
C ILE A 390 0.70 20.20 -11.61
N ALA A 391 -0.41 19.69 -11.12
CA ALA A 391 -0.50 19.11 -9.79
C ALA A 391 0.50 17.97 -9.61
N THR A 392 0.66 17.10 -10.61
CA THR A 392 1.67 16.03 -10.59
C THR A 392 3.08 16.61 -10.44
N VAL A 393 3.44 17.66 -11.20
CA VAL A 393 4.75 18.32 -11.08
C VAL A 393 4.96 18.87 -9.66
N VAL A 394 3.96 19.54 -9.11
CA VAL A 394 4.04 20.09 -7.73
C VAL A 394 4.24 18.98 -6.70
N ILE A 395 3.51 17.87 -6.81
CA ILE A 395 3.61 16.72 -5.91
C ILE A 395 5.01 16.09 -5.99
N VAL A 396 5.57 15.97 -7.18
CA VAL A 396 6.93 15.49 -7.42
C VAL A 396 7.96 16.38 -6.70
N ILE A 397 7.85 17.70 -6.87
CA ILE A 397 8.75 18.66 -6.21
C ILE A 397 8.63 18.55 -4.68
N LEU A 398 7.41 18.52 -4.15
CA LEU A 398 7.18 18.38 -2.71
C LEU A 398 7.74 17.06 -2.16
N GLY A 399 7.59 15.96 -2.90
CA GLY A 399 8.16 14.67 -2.53
C GLY A 399 9.69 14.70 -2.46
N ILE A 400 10.35 15.32 -3.43
CA ILE A 400 11.82 15.48 -3.42
C ILE A 400 12.28 16.36 -2.26
N LEU A 401 11.61 17.48 -2.00
CA LEU A 401 11.94 18.39 -0.91
C LEU A 401 11.77 17.76 0.49
N TRP A 402 10.93 16.70 0.60
CA TRP A 402 10.71 16.00 1.87
C TRP A 402 11.77 14.93 2.19
N ILE A 403 12.57 14.49 1.20
CA ILE A 403 13.58 13.43 1.37
C ILE A 403 14.58 13.73 2.51
N PRO A 404 15.14 14.95 2.65
CA PRO A 404 16.06 15.25 3.74
C PRO A 404 15.46 15.03 5.12
N ILE A 405 14.17 15.36 5.29
CA ILE A 405 13.43 15.15 6.53
C ILE A 405 13.30 13.65 6.82
N MET A 406 12.98 12.83 5.79
CA MET A 406 12.90 11.38 5.94
C MET A 406 14.22 10.73 6.34
N ARG A 407 15.35 11.25 5.82
CA ARG A 407 16.68 10.77 6.23
C ARG A 407 16.99 11.00 7.72
N SER A 408 16.36 11.97 8.35
CA SER A 408 16.56 12.28 9.78
C SER A 408 15.64 11.50 10.72
N VAL A 409 14.54 10.89 10.21
CA VAL A 409 13.51 10.26 11.06
C VAL A 409 13.82 8.80 11.40
N GLY A 410 14.75 8.14 10.72
CA GLY A 410 15.40 6.95 11.22
C GLY A 410 15.07 5.56 10.74
N ASN A 411 15.25 4.58 11.54
CA ASN A 411 15.90 3.29 11.39
C ASN A 411 15.06 2.11 10.87
N VAL A 412 13.72 2.14 10.79
CA VAL A 412 12.92 1.03 10.26
C VAL A 412 11.72 1.59 9.51
N LEU A 413 11.89 1.73 8.20
CA LEU A 413 10.95 2.39 7.30
C LEU A 413 9.56 1.76 7.31
N TYR A 414 9.47 0.44 7.33
CA TYR A 414 8.21 -0.29 7.30
C TYR A 414 7.37 -0.06 8.55
N ASN A 415 7.98 -0.14 9.72
CA ASN A 415 7.31 0.07 10.99
C ASN A 415 6.77 1.50 11.11
N TYR A 416 7.54 2.50 10.65
CA TYR A 416 7.07 3.88 10.60
C TYR A 416 5.82 4.04 9.74
N LEU A 417 5.81 3.45 8.53
CA LEU A 417 4.65 3.51 7.64
C LEU A 417 3.42 2.85 8.25
N GLN A 418 3.58 1.66 8.82
CA GLN A 418 2.48 0.93 9.44
C GLN A 418 1.94 1.67 10.66
N ASP A 419 2.80 2.30 11.44
CA ASP A 419 2.40 3.09 12.61
C ASP A 419 1.58 4.33 12.19
N VAL A 420 2.02 5.08 11.19
CA VAL A 420 1.24 6.20 10.64
C VAL A 420 -0.10 5.72 10.06
N GLN A 421 -0.11 4.60 9.35
CA GLN A 421 -1.34 4.04 8.80
C GLN A 421 -2.31 3.58 9.90
N SER A 422 -1.79 3.04 11.00
CA SER A 422 -2.59 2.59 12.14
C SER A 422 -3.38 3.70 12.83
N VAL A 423 -2.90 4.93 12.77
CA VAL A 423 -3.59 6.10 13.35
C VAL A 423 -4.50 6.82 12.36
N LEU A 424 -4.31 6.64 11.06
CA LEU A 424 -5.19 7.23 10.04
C LEU A 424 -6.38 6.32 9.68
N ALA A 425 -6.14 5.02 9.58
CA ALA A 425 -7.10 4.04 9.10
C ALA A 425 -8.42 3.97 9.89
N PRO A 426 -8.44 3.98 11.24
CA PRO A 426 -9.66 3.70 12.01
C PRO A 426 -10.78 4.69 11.78
N GLY A 427 -10.50 6.00 11.74
CA GLY A 427 -11.50 7.02 11.50
C GLY A 427 -12.14 6.92 10.12
N ILE A 428 -11.32 6.65 9.09
CA ILE A 428 -11.77 6.45 7.71
C ILE A 428 -12.57 5.15 7.61
N ALA A 429 -12.06 4.07 8.20
CA ALA A 429 -12.72 2.78 8.20
C ALA A 429 -14.11 2.86 8.88
N ALA A 430 -14.23 3.54 10.03
CA ALA A 430 -15.50 3.73 10.71
C ALA A 430 -16.52 4.48 9.84
N ALA A 431 -16.10 5.57 9.18
CA ALA A 431 -16.97 6.35 8.33
C ALA A 431 -17.49 5.55 7.12
N PHE A 432 -16.61 4.80 6.43
CA PHE A 432 -17.01 3.97 5.30
C PHE A 432 -17.85 2.75 5.73
N LEU A 433 -17.42 2.03 6.76
CA LEU A 433 -18.12 0.84 7.24
C LEU A 433 -19.55 1.16 7.65
N LEU A 434 -19.72 2.13 8.56
CA LEU A 434 -21.06 2.54 9.00
C LEU A 434 -21.82 3.28 7.90
N GLY A 435 -21.12 4.00 7.02
CA GLY A 435 -21.72 4.65 5.86
C GLY A 435 -22.42 3.68 4.92
N ILE A 436 -21.84 2.51 4.68
CA ILE A 436 -22.39 1.50 3.77
C ILE A 436 -23.30 0.51 4.48
N CYS A 437 -23.01 0.16 5.75
CA CYS A 437 -23.76 -0.87 6.46
C CYS A 437 -24.96 -0.33 7.23
N TRP A 438 -24.99 0.94 7.60
CA TRP A 438 -26.01 1.47 8.50
C TRP A 438 -26.78 2.65 7.89
N LYS A 439 -28.07 2.43 7.60
CA LYS A 439 -28.97 3.43 6.99
C LYS A 439 -29.11 4.70 7.84
N ARG A 440 -29.03 4.59 9.16
CA ARG A 440 -29.23 5.71 10.10
C ARG A 440 -28.00 6.60 10.25
N ALA A 441 -26.82 6.21 9.74
CA ALA A 441 -25.61 7.02 9.78
C ALA A 441 -25.82 8.37 9.07
N THR A 442 -25.65 9.47 9.82
CA THR A 442 -25.90 10.84 9.35
C THR A 442 -24.64 11.53 8.85
N ALA A 443 -24.80 12.60 8.09
CA ALA A 443 -23.70 13.43 7.59
C ALA A 443 -22.81 13.96 8.73
N LYS A 444 -23.41 14.44 9.83
CA LYS A 444 -22.67 14.88 11.02
C LYS A 444 -21.96 13.73 11.70
N GLY A 445 -22.61 12.56 11.81
CA GLY A 445 -22.00 11.35 12.39
C GLY A 445 -20.74 10.94 11.64
N GLY A 446 -20.81 10.80 10.30
CA GLY A 446 -19.66 10.46 9.47
C GLY A 446 -18.53 11.49 9.57
N MET A 447 -18.84 12.77 9.53
CA MET A 447 -17.86 13.85 9.69
C MET A 447 -17.14 13.80 11.05
N TRP A 448 -17.89 13.68 12.15
CA TRP A 448 -17.29 13.62 13.48
C TRP A 448 -16.50 12.34 13.74
N GLY A 449 -16.91 11.21 13.14
CA GLY A 449 -16.11 9.98 13.17
C GLY A 449 -14.76 10.13 12.51
N LEU A 450 -14.71 10.78 11.33
CA LEU A 450 -13.45 11.12 10.65
C LEU A 450 -12.59 12.05 11.51
N LEU A 451 -13.16 13.14 12.03
CA LEU A 451 -12.44 14.11 12.86
C LEU A 451 -11.92 13.49 14.16
N ALA A 452 -12.71 12.66 14.83
CA ALA A 452 -12.28 11.94 16.04
C ALA A 452 -11.04 11.06 15.73
N GLY A 453 -11.08 10.32 14.61
CA GLY A 453 -9.94 9.54 14.18
C GLY A 453 -8.68 10.37 13.97
N ILE A 454 -8.80 11.52 13.31
CA ILE A 454 -7.67 12.43 13.09
C ILE A 454 -7.12 12.99 14.39
N ILE A 455 -8.00 13.52 15.25
CA ILE A 455 -7.59 14.15 16.51
C ILE A 455 -6.87 13.15 17.40
N ILE A 456 -7.45 11.96 17.60
CA ILE A 456 -6.86 10.89 18.40
C ILE A 456 -5.53 10.43 17.77
N GLY A 457 -5.49 10.24 16.45
CA GLY A 457 -4.31 9.81 15.73
C GLY A 457 -3.16 10.82 15.82
N LEU A 458 -3.43 12.12 15.58
CA LEU A 458 -2.42 13.18 15.72
C LEU A 458 -1.95 13.34 17.17
N THR A 459 -2.85 13.17 18.15
CA THR A 459 -2.49 13.16 19.57
C THR A 459 -1.48 12.04 19.86
N ARG A 460 -1.72 10.83 19.35
CA ARG A 460 -0.78 9.72 19.48
C ARG A 460 0.57 9.98 18.81
N LEU A 461 0.57 10.47 17.58
CA LEU A 461 1.82 10.81 16.88
C LEU A 461 2.60 11.89 17.63
N GLY A 462 1.92 12.93 18.14
CA GLY A 462 2.53 13.97 18.98
C GLY A 462 3.10 13.41 20.28
N ALA A 463 2.37 12.51 20.95
CA ALA A 463 2.85 11.83 22.16
C ALA A 463 4.11 10.99 21.87
N LYS A 464 4.13 10.25 20.76
CA LYS A 464 5.31 9.46 20.36
C LYS A 464 6.52 10.37 20.13
N VAL A 465 6.38 11.45 19.39
CA VAL A 465 7.47 12.41 19.17
C VAL A 465 7.96 13.02 20.49
N TYR A 466 7.04 13.41 21.37
CA TYR A 466 7.39 14.02 22.66
C TYR A 466 8.14 13.04 23.55
N TYR A 467 7.55 11.87 23.84
CA TYR A 467 8.13 10.90 24.79
C TYR A 467 9.37 10.18 24.26
N SER A 468 9.56 10.07 22.95
CA SER A 468 10.81 9.54 22.39
C SER A 468 12.01 10.47 22.57
N ASN A 469 11.78 11.78 22.80
CA ASN A 469 12.83 12.77 23.00
C ASN A 469 13.06 13.18 24.47
N VAL A 470 12.24 12.66 25.41
CA VAL A 470 12.31 12.99 26.83
C VAL A 470 12.76 11.77 27.62
N THR A 471 13.99 11.78 28.11
CA THR A 471 14.62 10.65 28.83
C THR A 471 14.09 10.41 30.25
N GLU A 472 13.48 11.41 30.89
CA GLU A 472 12.96 11.31 32.27
C GLU A 472 11.47 11.69 32.37
N ALA A 473 10.65 11.19 31.43
CA ALA A 473 9.22 11.43 31.51
C ALA A 473 8.58 10.60 32.63
N SER A 474 7.89 11.27 33.57
CA SER A 474 7.12 10.61 34.62
C SER A 474 6.01 9.75 34.01
N ASP A 475 5.80 8.57 34.57
CA ASP A 475 4.67 7.72 34.18
C ASP A 475 3.36 8.40 34.56
N ASN A 476 2.51 8.57 33.57
CA ASN A 476 1.18 9.16 33.74
C ASN A 476 0.20 8.50 32.77
N TRP A 477 -1.10 8.70 33.04
CA TRP A 477 -2.15 8.13 32.22
C TRP A 477 -1.99 8.43 30.72
N PHE A 478 -1.57 9.64 30.36
CA PHE A 478 -1.45 10.05 28.96
C PHE A 478 -0.32 9.29 28.25
N LYS A 479 0.82 9.11 28.91
CA LYS A 479 1.93 8.29 28.40
C LYS A 479 1.48 6.85 28.20
N THR A 480 0.87 6.24 29.21
CA THR A 480 0.39 4.84 29.14
C THR A 480 -0.55 4.62 27.95
N VAL A 481 -1.51 5.53 27.71
CA VAL A 481 -2.52 5.37 26.64
C VAL A 481 -1.97 5.72 25.26
N PHE A 482 -1.22 6.83 25.13
CA PHE A 482 -0.84 7.35 23.81
C PHE A 482 0.59 7.01 23.38
N PHE A 483 1.45 6.54 24.28
CA PHE A 483 2.81 6.15 23.96
C PHE A 483 3.07 4.67 24.18
N ASP A 484 2.88 4.16 25.41
CA ASP A 484 3.24 2.79 25.80
C ASP A 484 2.27 1.73 25.25
N PHE A 485 0.98 2.07 25.08
CA PHE A 485 -0.02 1.11 24.63
C PHE A 485 0.30 0.57 23.23
N ASN A 486 0.28 -0.77 23.08
CA ASN A 486 0.61 -1.43 21.81
C ASN A 486 -0.18 -0.84 20.63
N TRP A 487 0.50 -0.55 19.54
CA TRP A 487 -0.05 0.17 18.40
C TRP A 487 -1.18 -0.56 17.67
N LEU A 488 -1.16 -1.90 17.67
CA LEU A 488 -2.20 -2.73 17.04
C LEU A 488 -3.47 -2.76 17.87
N TYR A 489 -3.35 -2.94 19.17
CA TYR A 489 -4.49 -2.82 20.09
C TYR A 489 -5.07 -1.41 20.06
N PHE A 490 -4.23 -0.39 20.03
CA PHE A 490 -4.67 0.99 19.90
C PHE A 490 -5.48 1.21 18.61
N CYS A 491 -5.05 0.67 17.48
CA CYS A 491 -5.75 0.73 16.19
C CYS A 491 -7.18 0.13 16.31
N GLY A 492 -7.31 -1.04 16.94
CA GLY A 492 -8.60 -1.67 17.17
C GLY A 492 -9.52 -0.88 18.11
N VAL A 493 -8.99 -0.40 19.24
CA VAL A 493 -9.74 0.44 20.19
C VAL A 493 -10.19 1.74 19.53
N MET A 494 -9.31 2.36 18.76
CA MET A 494 -9.60 3.60 18.05
C MET A 494 -10.72 3.41 17.01
N LEU A 495 -10.78 2.27 16.31
CA LEU A 495 -11.90 1.95 15.42
C LEU A 495 -13.22 1.90 16.20
N ILE A 496 -13.25 1.24 17.37
CA ILE A 496 -14.44 1.16 18.21
C ILE A 496 -14.86 2.56 18.65
N VAL A 497 -13.92 3.39 19.12
CA VAL A 497 -14.21 4.77 19.55
C VAL A 497 -14.76 5.59 18.38
N CYS A 498 -14.17 5.53 17.19
CA CYS A 498 -14.65 6.24 16.01
C CYS A 498 -16.06 5.76 15.60
N CYS A 499 -16.32 4.45 15.64
CA CYS A 499 -17.66 3.90 15.38
C CYS A 499 -18.67 4.40 16.41
N LEU A 500 -18.33 4.43 17.69
CA LEU A 500 -19.19 4.97 18.75
C LEU A 500 -19.50 6.45 18.52
N VAL A 501 -18.52 7.26 18.14
CA VAL A 501 -18.74 8.67 17.79
C VAL A 501 -19.72 8.79 16.62
N VAL A 502 -19.53 8.01 15.55
CA VAL A 502 -20.47 7.99 14.41
C VAL A 502 -21.88 7.63 14.88
N VAL A 503 -22.02 6.61 15.70
CA VAL A 503 -23.33 6.13 16.19
C VAL A 503 -23.99 7.18 17.09
N VAL A 504 -23.31 7.67 18.11
CA VAL A 504 -23.86 8.64 19.07
C VAL A 504 -24.29 9.92 18.36
N VAL A 505 -23.41 10.51 17.55
CA VAL A 505 -23.75 11.74 16.81
C VAL A 505 -24.86 11.49 15.80
N SER A 506 -24.90 10.33 15.15
CA SER A 506 -26.00 10.00 14.24
C SER A 506 -27.35 9.87 14.96
N LEU A 507 -27.39 9.31 16.17
CA LEU A 507 -28.60 9.21 16.96
C LEU A 507 -29.09 10.57 17.46
N MET A 508 -28.16 11.49 17.73
CA MET A 508 -28.47 12.86 18.19
C MET A 508 -28.87 13.83 17.07
N THR A 509 -28.75 13.42 15.81
CA THR A 509 -29.04 14.28 14.65
C THR A 509 -30.16 13.72 13.79
N PRO A 510 -30.89 14.57 13.02
CA PRO A 510 -31.97 14.10 12.15
C PRO A 510 -31.53 12.98 11.20
N ALA A 511 -32.44 12.06 10.89
CA ALA A 511 -32.18 10.97 9.97
C ALA A 511 -31.75 11.50 8.60
N PRO A 512 -30.85 10.78 7.89
CA PRO A 512 -30.45 11.18 6.54
C PRO A 512 -31.64 11.06 5.57
N THR A 513 -31.65 11.90 4.55
CA THR A 513 -32.62 11.90 3.47
C THR A 513 -32.42 10.68 2.54
N GLU A 514 -33.46 10.32 1.81
CA GLU A 514 -33.44 9.07 1.01
C GLU A 514 -32.40 9.11 -0.13
N ASP A 515 -32.14 10.30 -0.69
CA ASP A 515 -31.08 10.53 -1.69
C ASP A 515 -29.67 10.21 -1.18
N LYS A 516 -29.44 10.30 0.13
CA LYS A 516 -28.18 9.93 0.79
C LYS A 516 -28.04 8.44 1.09
N ILE A 517 -29.13 7.68 0.95
CA ILE A 517 -29.20 6.25 1.29
C ILE A 517 -29.37 5.39 0.06
N GLN A 518 -30.24 5.80 -0.88
CA GLN A 518 -30.64 5.01 -2.04
C GLN A 518 -29.44 4.60 -2.90
N GLY A 519 -29.22 3.29 -3.02
CA GLY A 519 -28.10 2.72 -3.80
C GLY A 519 -26.70 2.90 -3.20
N LEU A 520 -26.57 3.61 -2.07
CA LEU A 520 -25.31 3.87 -1.37
C LEU A 520 -25.15 3.05 -0.06
N VAL A 521 -26.22 2.42 0.39
CA VAL A 521 -26.25 1.61 1.63
C VAL A 521 -26.77 0.20 1.32
N PHE A 522 -26.31 -0.80 2.06
CA PHE A 522 -26.78 -2.18 1.91
C PHE A 522 -28.31 -2.27 2.06
N GLY A 523 -28.93 -3.07 1.18
CA GLY A 523 -30.36 -3.29 1.20
C GLY A 523 -31.19 -2.13 0.62
N THR A 524 -30.57 -1.09 0.04
CA THR A 524 -31.28 0.04 -0.60
C THR A 524 -31.18 0.04 -2.13
N SER A 525 -30.55 -0.98 -2.72
CA SER A 525 -30.44 -1.12 -4.17
C SER A 525 -31.81 -1.43 -4.79
N THR A 526 -32.09 -0.84 -5.96
CA THR A 526 -33.31 -1.13 -6.74
C THR A 526 -33.27 -2.57 -7.29
N PRO A 527 -34.43 -3.14 -7.70
CA PRO A 527 -34.46 -4.45 -8.35
C PRO A 527 -33.55 -4.52 -9.58
N GLU A 528 -33.52 -3.47 -10.41
CA GLU A 528 -32.69 -3.36 -11.63
C GLU A 528 -31.19 -3.36 -11.25
N GLN A 529 -30.80 -2.60 -10.23
CA GLN A 529 -29.43 -2.59 -9.73
C GLN A 529 -28.98 -3.94 -9.20
N ARG A 530 -29.86 -4.67 -8.48
CA ARG A 530 -29.58 -6.02 -8.00
C ARG A 530 -29.44 -7.01 -9.17
N ALA A 531 -30.30 -6.92 -10.17
CA ALA A 531 -30.22 -7.73 -11.37
C ALA A 531 -28.92 -7.49 -12.13
N ALA A 532 -28.53 -6.22 -12.33
CA ALA A 532 -27.27 -5.83 -12.96
C ALA A 532 -26.04 -6.41 -12.20
N THR A 533 -26.01 -6.26 -10.88
CA THR A 533 -24.95 -6.86 -10.04
C THR A 533 -24.96 -8.38 -10.16
N ARG A 534 -26.12 -9.04 -10.16
CA ARG A 534 -26.19 -10.50 -10.30
C ARG A 534 -25.69 -10.97 -11.68
N ALA A 535 -25.94 -10.21 -12.73
CA ALA A 535 -25.46 -10.50 -14.08
C ALA A 535 -23.93 -10.24 -14.25
N SER A 536 -23.30 -9.51 -13.33
CA SER A 536 -21.89 -9.14 -13.43
C SER A 536 -20.92 -10.22 -12.98
N TRP A 537 -21.39 -11.34 -12.41
CA TRP A 537 -20.54 -12.43 -11.91
C TRP A 537 -21.10 -13.83 -12.25
N THR A 538 -20.21 -14.81 -12.25
CA THR A 538 -20.49 -16.20 -12.58
C THR A 538 -20.04 -17.13 -11.44
N LYS A 539 -20.38 -18.43 -11.53
CA LYS A 539 -19.91 -19.44 -10.57
C LYS A 539 -18.37 -19.49 -10.46
N TRP A 540 -17.66 -19.19 -11.54
CA TRP A 540 -16.20 -19.20 -11.54
C TRP A 540 -15.62 -18.09 -10.67
N ASP A 541 -16.24 -16.91 -10.67
CA ASP A 541 -15.81 -15.79 -9.82
C ASP A 541 -15.94 -16.17 -8.32
N VAL A 542 -16.99 -16.94 -7.96
CA VAL A 542 -17.18 -17.49 -6.59
C VAL A 542 -16.13 -18.56 -6.29
N ILE A 543 -15.90 -19.52 -7.21
CA ILE A 543 -14.92 -20.60 -7.01
C ILE A 543 -13.54 -20.01 -6.76
N HIS A 544 -13.10 -19.06 -7.57
CA HIS A 544 -11.80 -18.39 -7.37
C HIS A 544 -11.73 -17.67 -6.03
N SER A 545 -12.79 -17.01 -5.61
CA SER A 545 -12.84 -16.37 -4.29
C SER A 545 -12.71 -17.37 -3.14
N VAL A 546 -13.41 -18.53 -3.24
CA VAL A 546 -13.31 -19.61 -2.25
C VAL A 546 -11.89 -20.20 -2.21
N ILE A 547 -11.23 -20.37 -3.36
CA ILE A 547 -9.85 -20.85 -3.42
C ILE A 547 -8.91 -19.88 -2.68
N ILE A 548 -9.04 -18.58 -2.88
CA ILE A 548 -8.23 -17.57 -2.17
C ILE A 548 -8.44 -17.67 -0.67
N LEU A 549 -9.68 -17.78 -0.21
CA LEU A 549 -10.00 -17.96 1.21
C LEU A 549 -9.43 -19.26 1.77
N ALA A 550 -9.54 -20.37 1.01
CA ALA A 550 -8.97 -21.65 1.41
C ALA A 550 -7.44 -21.59 1.55
N ILE A 551 -6.74 -20.94 0.60
CA ILE A 551 -5.29 -20.72 0.70
C ILE A 551 -4.95 -19.88 1.94
N THR A 552 -5.70 -18.81 2.19
CA THR A 552 -5.52 -17.96 3.38
C THR A 552 -5.68 -18.78 4.66
N VAL A 553 -6.75 -19.56 4.79
CA VAL A 553 -7.00 -20.42 5.96
C VAL A 553 -5.91 -21.47 6.12
N ALA A 554 -5.52 -22.15 5.03
CA ALA A 554 -4.44 -23.13 5.06
C ALA A 554 -3.12 -22.54 5.51
N PHE A 555 -2.82 -21.30 5.10
CA PHE A 555 -1.65 -20.56 5.54
C PHE A 555 -1.66 -20.30 7.06
N TYR A 556 -2.79 -19.82 7.58
CA TYR A 556 -2.96 -19.62 9.03
C TYR A 556 -2.84 -20.91 9.83
N ILE A 557 -3.35 -22.04 9.32
CA ILE A 557 -3.23 -23.35 9.98
C ILE A 557 -1.77 -23.83 9.99
N TYR A 558 -1.03 -23.62 8.90
CA TYR A 558 0.34 -24.10 8.77
C TYR A 558 1.33 -23.34 9.67
N PHE A 559 1.15 -22.02 9.82
CA PHE A 559 2.03 -21.15 10.61
C PHE A 559 1.43 -20.72 11.95
N TRP A 560 0.44 -21.46 12.43
CA TRP A 560 -0.24 -21.17 13.71
C TRP A 560 0.72 -21.02 14.86
#